data_57a1ae986516358bc6b46e31dab34733
#
_entry.id   57a1ae986516358bc6b46e31dab34733
#
_cell.length_a   1.000
_cell.length_b   1.000
_cell.length_c   1.000
_cell.angle_alpha   90.00
_cell.angle_beta   90.00
_cell.angle_gamma   90.00
#
_symmetry.space_group_name_H-M   'P 1'
#
loop_
_entity.id
_entity.type
_entity.pdbx_description
1 polymer ?
#
loop_
_entity_poly.entity_id
_entity_poly.type
_entity_poly.pdbx_seq_one_letter_code
_entity_poly.pdbx_strand_id
1 'polypeptide(L)'
;MKINFQHLKTNSLAAKAMGVLLLSVSFAACKKSDNSSNSSDGMAKVNHVVVIYLENHSFDNLYGQFAGANGLQNATTANTVQLDSAGKPYTYLPAISGSTAFPTNLPNTYFNIDQYVPADQETPDVLHRYYQEQMQIDGGKMDKYALYNTSAGLSQGYYKTSMLPMLPVAQKYTLCDNFYHSAFGGSFLNHIWLVAAASPVFPGAPSSMIAQVDASGKLIKDGAVTPDGYVVNTSFTVNAPHPSTASAATLVPNQTMPTIGDRLSDKSVSWAWYSGGWNNALAGSPDATFQFHHQPFAYFAKYADGTQAKKDHLKDEADFIAAAQAGTLPSVSFVKPLGLNNEHPGYAALNAGETHTIELINDVLNGPNGKDAVIIVTYDENGGFWDHVAPPTIDKWGPGTRVPTIIIGPFAKQGYVDHTQYETLSILSFIEKRWGLQPLTDRDKNANPLQNAFNF
;
A
#
# COMPACT_ATOMS: atom_id res chain seq x y z
N MET A 1 -29.02 -37.15 -55.30
CA MET A 1 -28.21 -37.85 -56.31
C MET A 1 -27.04 -38.40 -55.54
N LYS A 2 -27.12 -39.58 -54.91
CA LYS A 2 -26.76 -40.97 -55.31
C LYS A 2 -25.44 -40.94 -56.12
N ILE A 3 -24.38 -41.54 -55.64
CA ILE A 3 -23.89 -42.93 -55.69
C ILE A 3 -22.35 -42.77 -55.69
N ASN A 4 -21.42 -43.61 -55.27
CA ASN A 4 -21.32 -44.92 -54.66
C ASN A 4 -19.82 -45.25 -54.44
N PHE A 5 -19.57 -46.10 -53.51
CA PHE A 5 -18.51 -47.05 -53.19
C PHE A 5 -17.59 -47.59 -54.31
N GLN A 6 -16.34 -47.94 -53.98
CA GLN A 6 -15.75 -49.29 -53.96
C GLN A 6 -14.26 -49.22 -53.63
N HIS A 7 -13.76 -49.89 -52.60
CA HIS A 7 -13.18 -51.25 -52.42
C HIS A 7 -12.14 -51.73 -53.43
N LEU A 8 -10.97 -52.12 -52.95
CA LEU A 8 -10.27 -53.40 -53.20
C LEU A 8 -8.90 -53.37 -52.53
N LYS A 9 -8.68 -54.17 -51.50
CA LYS A 9 -8.12 -55.54 -51.32
C LYS A 9 -6.62 -55.65 -51.54
N THR A 10 -5.94 -55.97 -50.47
CA THR A 10 -4.94 -56.98 -50.10
C THR A 10 -3.91 -57.45 -51.15
N ASN A 11 -2.62 -57.50 -50.71
CA ASN A 11 -1.89 -58.76 -50.61
C ASN A 11 -0.55 -58.62 -49.82
N SER A 12 -0.24 -59.70 -49.21
CA SER A 12 0.70 -60.13 -48.20
C SER A 12 2.13 -60.36 -48.67
N LEU A 13 2.98 -60.54 -47.63
CA LEU A 13 4.21 -61.38 -47.52
C LEU A 13 5.55 -60.74 -47.93
N ALA A 14 6.42 -60.47 -46.96
CA ALA A 14 7.55 -61.35 -46.67
C ALA A 14 8.43 -60.79 -45.53
N ALA A 15 8.72 -61.63 -44.57
CA ALA A 15 9.61 -61.44 -43.45
C ALA A 15 11.09 -61.35 -43.90
N LYS A 16 11.84 -60.34 -43.30
CA LYS A 16 13.27 -60.53 -43.04
C LYS A 16 13.60 -59.90 -41.66
N ALA A 17 14.03 -60.83 -40.79
CA ALA A 17 14.60 -60.46 -39.49
C ALA A 17 15.90 -59.66 -39.67
N MET A 18 16.06 -58.65 -38.96
CA MET A 18 17.35 -57.97 -38.70
C MET A 18 17.30 -57.36 -37.29
N GLY A 19 18.23 -57.83 -36.46
CA GLY A 19 18.29 -57.53 -35.05
C GLY A 19 18.45 -56.04 -34.76
N VAL A 20 17.68 -55.54 -33.84
CA VAL A 20 17.81 -54.23 -33.30
C VAL A 20 18.40 -54.32 -31.89
N LEU A 21 19.63 -53.84 -31.78
CA LEU A 21 20.36 -53.60 -30.54
C LEU A 21 19.59 -52.55 -29.72
N LEU A 22 18.99 -52.95 -28.60
CA LEU A 22 18.37 -52.06 -27.66
C LEU A 22 19.44 -51.26 -26.89
N LEU A 23 19.70 -50.01 -27.28
CA LEU A 23 20.38 -49.03 -26.43
C LEU A 23 19.36 -48.52 -25.43
N SER A 24 19.45 -48.95 -24.19
CA SER A 24 18.71 -48.36 -23.07
C SER A 24 19.32 -47.00 -22.73
N VAL A 25 18.67 -45.92 -23.20
CA VAL A 25 18.95 -44.56 -22.75
C VAL A 25 18.24 -44.37 -21.42
N SER A 26 19.00 -44.42 -20.35
CA SER A 26 18.53 -44.03 -19.01
C SER A 26 18.28 -42.51 -19.00
N PHE A 27 17.03 -42.09 -19.06
CA PHE A 27 16.67 -40.76 -18.72
C PHE A 27 16.88 -40.57 -17.21
N ALA A 28 17.97 -39.93 -16.84
CA ALA A 28 18.12 -39.35 -15.51
C ALA A 28 17.11 -38.21 -15.42
N ALA A 29 15.96 -38.48 -14.80
CA ALA A 29 15.04 -37.43 -14.37
C ALA A 29 15.76 -36.60 -13.32
N CYS A 30 16.24 -35.42 -13.70
CA CYS A 30 16.57 -34.38 -12.76
C CYS A 30 15.30 -34.07 -11.94
N LYS A 31 15.23 -34.60 -10.72
CA LYS A 31 14.32 -34.07 -9.72
C LYS A 31 14.69 -32.60 -9.54
N LYS A 32 13.84 -31.68 -10.04
CA LYS A 32 13.80 -30.36 -9.52
C LYS A 32 13.57 -30.48 -8.02
N SER A 33 14.56 -30.18 -7.22
CA SER A 33 14.39 -30.01 -5.78
C SER A 33 13.41 -28.88 -5.61
N ASP A 34 12.22 -29.18 -5.10
CA ASP A 34 11.28 -28.17 -4.65
C ASP A 34 11.96 -27.38 -3.52
N ASN A 35 12.37 -26.14 -3.83
CA ASN A 35 12.89 -25.19 -2.85
C ASN A 35 11.81 -24.67 -1.88
N SER A 36 10.63 -25.31 -1.86
CA SER A 36 9.51 -24.88 -1.01
C SER A 36 9.70 -25.17 0.49
N SER A 37 10.53 -26.15 0.84
CA SER A 37 10.80 -26.48 2.26
C SER A 37 11.77 -25.51 2.94
N ASN A 38 12.72 -24.93 2.19
CA ASN A 38 13.69 -23.98 2.77
C ASN A 38 13.10 -22.61 3.09
N SER A 39 12.06 -22.17 2.35
CA SER A 39 11.46 -20.85 2.55
C SER A 39 10.54 -20.79 3.79
N SER A 40 9.85 -21.90 4.13
CA SER A 40 9.03 -21.98 5.34
C SER A 40 9.87 -22.01 6.61
N ASP A 41 10.98 -22.75 6.59
CA ASP A 41 11.91 -22.83 7.71
C ASP A 41 12.63 -21.48 7.97
N GLY A 42 12.94 -20.73 6.92
CA GLY A 42 13.54 -19.42 7.03
C GLY A 42 12.58 -18.37 7.61
N MET A 43 11.35 -18.34 7.16
CA MET A 43 10.31 -17.42 7.67
C MET A 43 10.04 -17.65 9.16
N ALA A 44 10.18 -18.90 9.66
CA ALA A 44 10.02 -19.23 11.08
C ALA A 44 11.03 -18.51 12.00
N LYS A 45 12.15 -17.99 11.46
CA LYS A 45 13.15 -17.21 12.22
C LYS A 45 12.70 -15.78 12.51
N VAL A 46 11.70 -15.27 11.80
CA VAL A 46 11.16 -13.92 12.01
C VAL A 46 10.26 -13.97 13.24
N ASN A 47 10.67 -13.35 14.34
CA ASN A 47 9.90 -13.27 15.57
C ASN A 47 9.14 -11.95 15.75
N HIS A 48 9.61 -10.90 15.06
CA HIS A 48 9.01 -9.58 15.10
C HIS A 48 8.80 -9.04 13.67
N VAL A 49 7.58 -8.65 13.36
CA VAL A 49 7.23 -7.88 12.15
C VAL A 49 6.80 -6.50 12.59
N VAL A 50 7.50 -5.48 12.10
CA VAL A 50 7.18 -4.07 12.35
C VAL A 50 6.77 -3.44 11.03
N VAL A 51 5.57 -2.89 10.96
CA VAL A 51 5.06 -2.15 9.81
C VAL A 51 5.03 -0.68 10.15
N ILE A 52 5.88 0.14 9.55
CA ILE A 52 5.84 1.60 9.66
C ILE A 52 5.06 2.12 8.47
N TYR A 53 3.92 2.77 8.74
CA TYR A 53 2.93 3.14 7.73
C TYR A 53 2.86 4.65 7.60
N LEU A 54 3.51 5.16 6.54
CA LEU A 54 3.69 6.58 6.25
C LEU A 54 2.57 7.12 5.36
N GLU A 55 2.66 8.39 4.98
CA GLU A 55 1.65 9.08 4.19
C GLU A 55 2.17 9.77 2.95
N ASN A 56 1.51 9.52 1.98
CA ASN A 56 0.89 10.10 0.82
C ASN A 56 1.91 10.39 -0.26
N HIS A 57 2.64 9.36 -0.70
CA HIS A 57 3.59 9.51 -1.79
C HIS A 57 3.54 8.33 -2.77
N SER A 58 3.50 8.62 -4.08
CA SER A 58 3.68 7.59 -5.10
C SER A 58 5.15 7.15 -5.20
N PHE A 59 5.40 5.99 -5.81
CA PHE A 59 6.77 5.51 -6.02
C PHE A 59 7.60 6.50 -6.83
N ASP A 60 7.07 7.01 -7.94
CA ASP A 60 7.79 7.97 -8.79
C ASP A 60 8.03 9.31 -8.10
N ASN A 61 7.15 9.71 -7.17
CA ASN A 61 7.30 10.94 -6.42
C ASN A 61 8.58 10.96 -5.55
N LEU A 62 8.96 9.81 -4.93
CA LEU A 62 10.13 9.73 -4.05
C LEU A 62 11.30 8.93 -4.67
N TYR A 63 11.02 7.75 -5.20
CA TYR A 63 12.04 6.81 -5.67
C TYR A 63 12.09 6.66 -7.19
N GLY A 64 11.42 7.53 -7.93
CA GLY A 64 11.41 7.51 -9.38
C GLY A 64 12.78 7.66 -10.05
N GLN A 65 13.80 8.13 -9.31
CA GLN A 65 15.18 8.24 -9.78
C GLN A 65 16.12 7.19 -9.14
N PHE A 66 15.58 6.19 -8.43
CA PHE A 66 16.40 5.16 -7.80
C PHE A 66 17.04 4.26 -8.86
N ALA A 67 18.36 4.03 -8.74
CA ALA A 67 19.10 3.23 -9.72
C ALA A 67 18.64 1.76 -9.71
N GLY A 68 18.30 1.25 -10.88
CA GLY A 68 17.83 -0.13 -11.07
C GLY A 68 16.32 -0.32 -10.86
N ALA A 69 15.60 0.68 -10.36
CA ALA A 69 14.15 0.61 -10.23
C ALA A 69 13.42 0.92 -11.56
N ASN A 70 12.21 0.44 -11.68
CA ASN A 70 11.28 0.88 -12.73
C ASN A 70 10.72 2.26 -12.38
N GLY A 71 11.51 3.30 -12.62
CA GLY A 71 11.23 4.68 -12.26
C GLY A 71 11.09 5.60 -13.46
N LEU A 72 11.25 6.91 -13.24
CA LEU A 72 11.01 7.99 -14.22
C LEU A 72 11.76 7.83 -15.54
N GLN A 73 12.90 7.15 -15.59
CA GLN A 73 13.63 6.85 -16.82
C GLN A 73 12.85 5.95 -17.80
N ASN A 74 11.84 5.22 -17.31
CA ASN A 74 10.96 4.37 -18.09
C ASN A 74 9.64 5.06 -18.48
N ALA A 75 9.37 6.25 -17.93
CA ALA A 75 8.20 7.04 -18.26
C ALA A 75 8.26 7.52 -19.73
N THR A 76 7.12 7.48 -20.39
CA THR A 76 6.99 7.85 -21.80
C THR A 76 6.02 9.02 -21.97
N THR A 77 6.07 9.71 -23.09
CA THR A 77 5.11 10.79 -23.39
C THR A 77 3.65 10.31 -23.30
N ALA A 78 3.40 9.02 -23.56
CA ALA A 78 2.05 8.45 -23.53
C ALA A 78 1.41 8.45 -22.12
N ASN A 79 2.23 8.39 -21.07
CA ASN A 79 1.74 8.36 -19.69
C ASN A 79 2.14 9.59 -18.86
N THR A 80 3.04 10.46 -19.37
CA THR A 80 3.44 11.68 -18.65
C THR A 80 2.60 12.90 -18.99
N VAL A 81 2.10 12.97 -20.26
CA VAL A 81 1.33 14.14 -20.72
C VAL A 81 -0.07 14.14 -20.13
N GLN A 82 -0.40 15.19 -19.40
CA GLN A 82 -1.70 15.34 -18.75
C GLN A 82 -2.72 16.02 -19.69
N LEU A 83 -3.97 15.57 -19.63
CA LEU A 83 -5.05 16.00 -20.48
C LEU A 83 -6.07 16.87 -19.73
N ASP A 84 -6.65 17.81 -20.44
CA ASP A 84 -7.76 18.62 -19.95
C ASP A 84 -9.11 17.86 -19.99
N SER A 85 -10.19 18.53 -19.60
CA SER A 85 -11.54 17.95 -19.60
C SER A 85 -12.07 17.62 -21.01
N ALA A 86 -11.50 18.20 -22.06
CA ALA A 86 -11.83 17.91 -23.44
C ALA A 86 -10.94 16.79 -24.04
N GLY A 87 -10.04 16.21 -23.23
CA GLY A 87 -9.09 15.18 -23.67
C GLY A 87 -7.93 15.74 -24.50
N LYS A 88 -7.63 17.02 -24.40
CA LYS A 88 -6.50 17.66 -25.10
C LYS A 88 -5.33 17.84 -24.15
N PRO A 89 -4.08 17.64 -24.62
CA PRO A 89 -2.90 17.94 -23.82
C PRO A 89 -2.89 19.41 -23.36
N TYR A 90 -2.58 19.62 -22.08
CA TYR A 90 -2.26 20.95 -21.61
C TYR A 90 -1.01 21.49 -22.29
N THR A 91 -0.96 22.79 -22.61
CA THR A 91 0.28 23.46 -23.08
C THR A 91 1.32 23.52 -21.98
N TYR A 92 0.89 23.83 -20.77
CA TYR A 92 1.63 23.81 -19.52
C TYR A 92 0.78 23.11 -18.48
N LEU A 93 1.39 22.51 -17.46
CA LEU A 93 0.63 22.00 -16.33
C LEU A 93 -0.28 23.10 -15.75
N PRO A 94 -1.50 22.77 -15.32
CA PRO A 94 -2.34 23.74 -14.62
C PRO A 94 -1.62 24.32 -13.43
N ALA A 95 -1.80 25.63 -13.21
CA ALA A 95 -1.14 26.36 -12.12
C ALA A 95 -1.41 25.69 -10.76
N ILE A 96 -0.37 25.54 -9.96
CA ILE A 96 -0.45 24.91 -8.63
C ILE A 96 -1.17 25.88 -7.69
N SER A 97 -2.28 25.45 -7.13
CA SER A 97 -3.01 26.21 -6.12
C SER A 97 -2.43 25.96 -4.71
N GLY A 98 -2.58 26.96 -3.84
CA GLY A 98 -2.10 26.87 -2.45
C GLY A 98 -0.62 27.23 -2.26
N SER A 99 0.12 27.52 -3.35
CA SER A 99 1.52 27.98 -3.25
C SER A 99 1.87 28.92 -4.41
N THR A 100 2.61 29.99 -4.10
CA THR A 100 3.18 30.92 -5.07
C THR A 100 4.63 30.60 -5.44
N ALA A 101 5.21 29.56 -4.85
CA ALA A 101 6.60 29.17 -5.12
C ALA A 101 6.77 28.58 -6.52
N PHE A 102 5.72 27.98 -7.08
CA PHE A 102 5.77 27.33 -8.38
C PHE A 102 5.45 28.28 -9.52
N PRO A 103 6.16 28.19 -10.67
CA PRO A 103 5.81 28.98 -11.84
C PRO A 103 4.51 28.47 -12.49
N THR A 104 3.81 29.36 -13.21
CA THR A 104 2.54 29.06 -13.90
C THR A 104 2.73 28.42 -15.28
N ASN A 105 3.96 28.21 -15.73
CA ASN A 105 4.32 27.69 -17.05
C ASN A 105 5.18 26.43 -16.96
N LEU A 106 4.95 25.58 -15.94
CA LEU A 106 5.60 24.28 -15.85
C LEU A 106 5.28 23.43 -17.09
N PRO A 107 6.28 22.78 -17.69
CA PRO A 107 6.04 21.86 -18.81
C PRO A 107 5.03 20.78 -18.44
N ASN A 108 4.24 20.31 -19.41
CA ASN A 108 3.25 19.25 -19.20
C ASN A 108 3.94 17.87 -19.14
N THR A 109 4.66 17.65 -18.05
CA THR A 109 5.38 16.41 -17.70
C THR A 109 5.74 16.47 -16.22
N TYR A 110 6.39 15.43 -15.69
CA TYR A 110 6.89 15.44 -14.30
C TYR A 110 8.00 16.50 -14.11
N PHE A 111 8.08 17.06 -12.91
CA PHE A 111 9.06 18.11 -12.57
C PHE A 111 9.59 17.94 -11.13
N ASN A 112 10.78 18.49 -10.88
CA ASN A 112 11.40 18.42 -9.56
C ASN A 112 10.82 19.49 -8.62
N ILE A 113 10.19 19.05 -7.52
CA ILE A 113 9.63 19.92 -6.47
C ILE A 113 10.73 20.70 -5.75
N ASP A 114 11.88 20.07 -5.44
CA ASP A 114 12.97 20.69 -4.66
C ASP A 114 13.52 21.98 -5.26
N GLN A 115 13.26 22.22 -6.55
CA GLN A 115 13.64 23.49 -7.20
C GLN A 115 12.82 24.68 -6.72
N TYR A 116 11.65 24.42 -6.15
CA TYR A 116 10.66 25.44 -5.77
C TYR A 116 10.34 25.40 -4.28
N VAL A 117 10.19 24.23 -3.72
CA VAL A 117 9.91 23.99 -2.31
C VAL A 117 10.88 22.90 -1.82
N PRO A 118 11.88 23.28 -0.99
CA PRO A 118 12.80 22.31 -0.38
C PRO A 118 12.05 21.25 0.44
N ALA A 119 12.61 20.03 0.53
CA ALA A 119 11.99 18.90 1.21
C ALA A 119 11.85 19.06 2.75
N ASP A 120 12.45 20.10 3.33
CA ASP A 120 12.26 20.53 4.72
C ASP A 120 11.11 21.53 4.91
N GLN A 121 10.35 21.82 3.85
CA GLN A 121 9.18 22.66 3.85
C GLN A 121 7.95 21.90 3.38
N GLU A 122 6.77 22.37 3.82
CA GLU A 122 5.50 21.79 3.43
C GLU A 122 5.11 22.19 2.00
N THR A 123 4.58 21.23 1.24
CA THR A 123 3.88 21.49 -0.03
C THR A 123 2.38 21.54 0.20
N PRO A 124 1.58 22.13 -0.72
CA PRO A 124 0.13 22.00 -0.65
C PRO A 124 -0.32 20.54 -0.67
N ASP A 125 -1.44 20.26 -0.01
CA ASP A 125 -2.08 18.94 -0.06
C ASP A 125 -2.56 18.62 -1.48
N VAL A 126 -2.40 17.35 -1.88
CA VAL A 126 -2.75 16.84 -3.20
C VAL A 126 -3.95 15.91 -3.07
N LEU A 127 -4.98 16.06 -3.88
CA LEU A 127 -6.26 15.36 -3.72
C LEU A 127 -6.14 13.85 -3.94
N HIS A 128 -6.48 13.08 -2.92
CA HIS A 128 -6.41 11.62 -2.86
C HIS A 128 -7.73 11.04 -2.30
N ARG A 129 -8.73 10.84 -3.14
CA ARG A 129 -10.06 10.34 -2.78
C ARG A 129 -10.49 9.20 -3.71
N TYR A 130 -11.37 8.34 -3.23
CA TYR A 130 -11.77 7.08 -3.86
C TYR A 130 -12.16 7.21 -5.34
N TYR A 131 -13.04 8.13 -5.67
CA TYR A 131 -13.48 8.32 -7.06
C TYR A 131 -12.48 9.13 -7.87
N GLN A 132 -11.82 10.10 -7.24
CA GLN A 132 -10.88 10.97 -7.93
C GLN A 132 -9.65 10.19 -8.39
N GLU A 133 -9.12 9.28 -7.59
CA GLU A 133 -7.98 8.46 -8.03
C GLU A 133 -8.34 7.60 -9.24
N GLN A 134 -9.52 6.98 -9.26
CA GLN A 134 -9.98 6.23 -10.44
C GLN A 134 -10.06 7.10 -11.69
N MET A 135 -10.52 8.37 -11.55
CA MET A 135 -10.54 9.33 -12.64
C MET A 135 -9.14 9.82 -13.03
N GLN A 136 -8.21 9.95 -12.07
CA GLN A 136 -6.81 10.31 -12.29
C GLN A 136 -6.10 9.22 -13.10
N ILE A 137 -6.31 7.96 -12.76
CA ILE A 137 -5.75 6.78 -13.45
C ILE A 137 -6.29 6.64 -14.89
N ASP A 138 -7.52 7.08 -15.15
CA ASP A 138 -8.22 7.02 -16.45
C ASP A 138 -8.08 5.68 -17.18
N GLY A 139 -8.40 4.58 -16.47
CA GLY A 139 -8.32 3.23 -17.04
C GLY A 139 -6.90 2.77 -17.37
N GLY A 140 -5.90 3.30 -16.67
CA GLY A 140 -4.48 2.95 -16.82
C GLY A 140 -3.68 3.89 -17.72
N LYS A 141 -4.28 4.97 -18.25
CA LYS A 141 -3.54 5.95 -19.06
C LYS A 141 -2.68 6.89 -18.22
N MET A 142 -3.00 7.06 -16.95
CA MET A 142 -2.29 7.91 -16.00
C MET A 142 -2.24 9.40 -16.40
N ASP A 143 -3.20 9.88 -17.19
CA ASP A 143 -3.15 11.14 -17.92
C ASP A 143 -4.11 12.23 -17.40
N LYS A 144 -4.79 12.01 -16.23
CA LYS A 144 -5.73 12.98 -15.65
C LYS A 144 -5.46 13.36 -14.21
N TYR A 145 -4.25 13.13 -13.72
CA TYR A 145 -3.88 13.51 -12.36
C TYR A 145 -3.97 15.03 -12.15
N ALA A 146 -3.46 15.82 -13.09
CA ALA A 146 -3.53 17.28 -12.99
C ALA A 146 -4.96 17.83 -13.13
N LEU A 147 -5.86 17.11 -13.81
CA LEU A 147 -7.25 17.52 -14.00
C LEU A 147 -8.09 17.31 -12.73
N TYR A 148 -7.96 16.12 -12.12
CA TYR A 148 -8.78 15.72 -10.97
C TYR A 148 -8.02 15.91 -9.66
N ASN A 149 -7.37 17.08 -9.51
CA ASN A 149 -6.58 17.41 -8.34
C ASN A 149 -6.79 18.86 -7.91
N THR A 150 -6.93 19.10 -6.60
CA THR A 150 -7.07 20.46 -6.03
C THR A 150 -5.80 21.28 -6.16
N SER A 151 -4.64 20.64 -6.08
CA SER A 151 -3.32 21.26 -6.29
C SER A 151 -2.81 21.11 -7.72
N ALA A 152 -3.69 20.68 -8.63
CA ALA A 152 -3.50 20.67 -10.09
C ALA A 152 -2.15 20.08 -10.52
N GLY A 153 -1.28 20.91 -11.12
CA GLY A 153 0.02 20.49 -11.65
C GLY A 153 0.98 19.90 -10.61
N LEU A 154 0.79 20.12 -9.30
CA LEU A 154 1.64 19.55 -8.25
C LEU A 154 1.62 18.02 -8.26
N SER A 155 0.52 17.41 -8.71
CA SER A 155 0.43 15.97 -8.86
C SER A 155 1.55 15.35 -9.70
N GLN A 156 2.19 16.11 -10.61
CA GLN A 156 3.30 15.67 -11.46
C GLN A 156 4.68 15.90 -10.83
N GLY A 157 4.71 16.34 -9.58
CA GLY A 157 5.95 16.63 -8.88
C GLY A 157 6.66 15.37 -8.38
N TYR A 158 7.99 15.42 -8.37
CA TYR A 158 8.84 14.42 -7.71
C TYR A 158 9.93 15.10 -6.89
N TYR A 159 10.41 14.44 -5.85
CA TYR A 159 11.60 14.84 -5.11
C TYR A 159 12.84 14.13 -5.67
N LYS A 160 13.99 14.82 -5.65
CA LYS A 160 15.23 14.15 -6.03
C LYS A 160 15.53 13.02 -5.05
N THR A 161 15.47 11.77 -5.51
CA THR A 161 15.78 10.58 -4.71
C THR A 161 17.13 10.69 -4.00
N SER A 162 18.13 11.36 -4.61
CA SER A 162 19.45 11.58 -4.01
C SER A 162 19.46 12.52 -2.78
N MET A 163 18.37 13.23 -2.53
CA MET A 163 18.25 14.15 -1.39
C MET A 163 17.46 13.53 -0.23
N LEU A 164 16.88 12.36 -0.42
CA LEU A 164 16.06 11.70 0.60
C LEU A 164 16.93 11.16 1.75
N PRO A 165 16.64 11.49 3.02
CA PRO A 165 17.29 10.89 4.19
C PRO A 165 17.23 9.36 4.20
N MET A 166 16.12 8.75 3.74
CA MET A 166 15.94 7.30 3.66
C MET A 166 16.69 6.62 2.51
N LEU A 167 17.30 7.35 1.59
CA LEU A 167 18.03 6.76 0.46
C LEU A 167 19.09 5.73 0.88
N PRO A 168 19.95 5.97 1.89
CA PRO A 168 20.94 4.98 2.33
C PRO A 168 20.30 3.68 2.84
N VAL A 169 19.13 3.76 3.46
CA VAL A 169 18.36 2.59 3.91
C VAL A 169 17.84 1.80 2.71
N ALA A 170 17.24 2.47 1.74
CA ALA A 170 16.74 1.85 0.51
C ALA A 170 17.89 1.20 -0.30
N GLN A 171 19.06 1.84 -0.36
CA GLN A 171 20.25 1.30 -1.02
C GLN A 171 20.85 0.08 -0.29
N LYS A 172 20.71 0.02 1.02
CA LYS A 172 21.25 -1.07 1.83
C LYS A 172 20.40 -2.32 1.81
N TYR A 173 19.10 -2.18 1.78
CA TYR A 173 18.13 -3.27 1.94
C TYR A 173 17.35 -3.56 0.65
N THR A 174 16.12 -4.07 0.73
CA THR A 174 15.29 -4.33 -0.43
C THR A 174 14.30 -3.19 -0.66
N LEU A 175 14.37 -2.55 -1.83
CA LEU A 175 13.35 -1.62 -2.32
C LEU A 175 12.41 -2.37 -3.26
N CYS A 176 11.10 -2.36 -2.97
CA CYS A 176 10.07 -2.90 -3.85
C CYS A 176 9.57 -1.78 -4.78
N ASP A 177 9.78 -1.93 -6.09
CA ASP A 177 9.39 -0.92 -7.09
C ASP A 177 8.09 -1.24 -7.83
N ASN A 178 7.40 -2.30 -7.39
CA ASN A 178 6.15 -2.76 -7.98
C ASN A 178 5.13 -3.09 -6.86
N PHE A 179 5.06 -2.20 -5.86
CA PHE A 179 4.17 -2.31 -4.72
C PHE A 179 3.05 -1.27 -4.82
N TYR A 180 1.80 -1.70 -4.68
CA TYR A 180 0.60 -0.90 -4.87
C TYR A 180 -0.18 -0.75 -3.56
N HIS A 181 -0.82 0.39 -3.32
CA HIS A 181 -1.80 0.45 -2.25
C HIS A 181 -3.09 -0.31 -2.64
N SER A 182 -3.70 -1.00 -1.68
CA SER A 182 -4.70 -2.03 -2.01
C SER A 182 -6.06 -1.51 -2.40
N ALA A 183 -6.44 -0.31 -1.94
CA ALA A 183 -7.74 0.28 -2.25
C ALA A 183 -7.59 1.68 -2.85
N PHE A 184 -8.37 2.02 -3.87
CA PHE A 184 -8.43 3.38 -4.40
C PHE A 184 -8.73 4.41 -3.32
N GLY A 185 -8.16 5.60 -3.44
CA GLY A 185 -8.43 6.74 -2.59
C GLY A 185 -7.51 6.84 -1.38
N GLY A 186 -7.99 7.54 -0.36
CA GLY A 186 -7.16 8.10 0.69
C GLY A 186 -6.89 7.20 1.88
N SER A 187 -6.18 7.80 2.84
CA SER A 187 -5.63 7.16 4.03
C SER A 187 -6.64 6.37 4.85
N PHE A 188 -7.85 6.93 5.06
CA PHE A 188 -8.89 6.25 5.82
C PHE A 188 -9.15 4.82 5.32
N LEU A 189 -9.39 4.67 4.01
CA LEU A 189 -9.74 3.37 3.45
C LEU A 189 -8.55 2.41 3.46
N ASN A 190 -7.35 2.88 3.11
CA ASN A 190 -6.16 2.06 3.07
C ASN A 190 -5.70 1.60 4.47
N HIS A 191 -5.92 2.40 5.53
CA HIS A 191 -5.74 1.94 6.91
C HIS A 191 -6.70 0.80 7.27
N ILE A 192 -7.99 0.90 6.90
CA ILE A 192 -8.95 -0.19 7.13
C ILE A 192 -8.56 -1.44 6.32
N TRP A 193 -8.13 -1.26 5.06
CA TRP A 193 -7.70 -2.39 4.23
C TRP A 193 -6.44 -3.08 4.79
N LEU A 194 -5.48 -2.35 5.35
CA LEU A 194 -4.31 -2.94 6.02
C LEU A 194 -4.71 -3.83 7.21
N VAL A 195 -5.85 -3.59 7.87
CA VAL A 195 -6.23 -4.36 9.05
C VAL A 195 -7.37 -5.35 8.81
N ALA A 196 -8.18 -5.19 7.76
CA ALA A 196 -9.39 -5.98 7.54
C ALA A 196 -9.53 -6.54 6.11
N ALA A 197 -8.69 -6.14 5.15
CA ALA A 197 -8.77 -6.52 3.74
C ALA A 197 -10.17 -6.30 3.11
N ALA A 198 -10.93 -5.34 3.63
CA ALA A 198 -12.31 -5.06 3.22
C ALA A 198 -12.70 -3.62 3.55
N SER A 199 -13.66 -3.08 2.79
CA SER A 199 -14.20 -1.74 3.01
C SER A 199 -15.26 -1.74 4.11
N PRO A 200 -15.28 -0.75 5.02
CA PRO A 200 -16.29 -0.63 6.07
C PRO A 200 -17.65 -0.24 5.51
N VAL A 201 -18.71 -0.55 6.23
CA VAL A 201 -20.08 -0.28 5.82
C VAL A 201 -20.77 0.71 6.75
N PHE A 202 -21.69 1.51 6.20
CA PHE A 202 -22.52 2.42 6.97
C PHE A 202 -24.00 2.27 6.55
N PRO A 203 -24.70 1.24 7.03
CA PRO A 203 -26.12 1.08 6.77
C PRO A 203 -26.92 2.28 7.29
N GLY A 204 -27.73 2.90 6.41
CA GLY A 204 -28.51 4.07 6.77
C GLY A 204 -27.70 5.37 6.89
N ALA A 205 -26.54 5.45 6.26
CA ALA A 205 -25.74 6.69 6.20
C ALA A 205 -26.60 7.89 5.74
N PRO A 206 -26.42 9.08 6.32
CA PRO A 206 -27.12 10.28 5.88
C PRO A 206 -26.89 10.54 4.39
N SER A 207 -27.94 10.97 3.68
CA SER A 207 -27.88 11.26 2.24
C SER A 207 -26.79 12.31 1.87
N SER A 208 -26.43 13.16 2.81
CA SER A 208 -25.34 14.14 2.66
C SER A 208 -23.96 13.50 2.53
N MET A 209 -23.77 12.30 3.07
CA MET A 209 -22.52 11.52 2.98
C MET A 209 -22.45 10.65 1.73
N ILE A 210 -23.59 10.37 1.07
CA ILE A 210 -23.64 9.41 -0.04
C ILE A 210 -23.21 10.09 -1.33
N ALA A 211 -22.22 9.49 -2.00
CA ALA A 211 -21.79 9.90 -3.33
C ALA A 211 -22.89 9.67 -4.36
N GLN A 212 -22.94 10.48 -5.40
CA GLN A 212 -23.84 10.31 -6.53
C GLN A 212 -23.02 9.97 -7.78
N VAL A 213 -23.41 8.92 -8.45
CA VAL A 213 -22.82 8.46 -9.70
C VAL A 213 -23.88 8.35 -10.78
N ASP A 214 -23.51 8.50 -12.03
CA ASP A 214 -24.43 8.24 -13.15
C ASP A 214 -24.58 6.74 -13.44
N ALA A 215 -25.36 6.38 -14.44
CA ALA A 215 -25.63 4.99 -14.82
C ALA A 215 -24.37 4.24 -15.29
N SER A 216 -23.30 4.95 -15.66
CA SER A 216 -21.99 4.38 -16.03
C SER A 216 -21.04 4.23 -14.84
N GLY A 217 -21.44 4.68 -13.63
CA GLY A 217 -20.60 4.71 -12.44
C GLY A 217 -19.70 5.96 -12.32
N LYS A 218 -19.82 6.92 -13.24
CA LYS A 218 -19.04 8.16 -13.20
C LYS A 218 -19.55 9.09 -12.09
N LEU A 219 -18.63 9.68 -11.35
CA LEU A 219 -18.91 10.60 -10.25
C LEU A 219 -19.66 11.86 -10.72
N ILE A 220 -20.82 12.13 -10.12
CA ILE A 220 -21.59 13.38 -10.25
C ILE A 220 -21.34 14.28 -9.05
N LYS A 221 -21.42 13.69 -7.84
CA LYS A 221 -21.18 14.38 -6.57
C LYS A 221 -20.41 13.47 -5.64
N ASP A 222 -19.32 13.96 -5.11
CA ASP A 222 -18.49 13.20 -4.17
C ASP A 222 -19.17 13.03 -2.80
N GLY A 223 -18.79 11.98 -2.09
CA GLY A 223 -19.30 11.62 -0.78
C GLY A 223 -18.35 10.69 -0.03
N ALA A 224 -18.58 10.56 1.24
CA ALA A 224 -17.81 9.64 2.08
C ALA A 224 -18.26 8.18 1.94
N VAL A 225 -19.50 7.98 1.49
CA VAL A 225 -20.14 6.68 1.38
C VAL A 225 -20.57 6.44 -0.06
N THR A 226 -20.33 5.25 -0.57
CA THR A 226 -20.78 4.84 -1.92
C THR A 226 -22.31 4.69 -1.95
N PRO A 227 -22.97 4.70 -3.13
CA PRO A 227 -24.42 4.46 -3.24
C PRO A 227 -24.87 3.11 -2.66
N ASP A 228 -23.99 2.11 -2.64
CA ASP A 228 -24.23 0.76 -2.07
C ASP A 228 -23.77 0.64 -0.60
N GLY A 229 -23.45 1.76 0.08
CA GLY A 229 -23.30 1.85 1.54
C GLY A 229 -21.93 1.56 2.11
N TYR A 230 -20.88 1.55 1.30
CA TYR A 230 -19.49 1.41 1.78
C TYR A 230 -18.87 2.78 2.08
N VAL A 231 -18.15 2.88 3.20
CA VAL A 231 -17.40 4.09 3.55
C VAL A 231 -16.04 4.06 2.85
N VAL A 232 -15.80 5.01 1.96
CA VAL A 232 -14.61 5.04 1.08
C VAL A 232 -13.73 6.27 1.24
N ASN A 233 -14.22 7.31 1.91
CA ASN A 233 -13.45 8.52 2.21
C ASN A 233 -13.51 8.82 3.71
N THR A 234 -12.57 9.64 4.20
CA THR A 234 -12.40 9.98 5.61
C THR A 234 -13.70 10.23 6.32
N SER A 235 -13.95 9.43 7.33
CA SER A 235 -15.09 9.48 8.23
C SER A 235 -14.64 9.07 9.62
N PHE A 236 -15.35 9.48 10.66
CA PHE A 236 -14.97 9.22 12.04
C PHE A 236 -15.84 8.11 12.64
N THR A 237 -15.27 7.33 13.56
CA THR A 237 -15.97 6.25 14.27
C THR A 237 -16.82 6.77 15.43
N VAL A 238 -17.83 5.99 15.83
CA VAL A 238 -18.61 6.23 17.07
C VAL A 238 -17.78 6.12 18.34
N ASN A 239 -16.60 5.47 18.29
CA ASN A 239 -15.71 5.30 19.44
C ASN A 239 -14.76 6.50 19.59
N ALA A 240 -14.38 6.79 20.82
CA ALA A 240 -13.36 7.81 21.13
C ALA A 240 -11.95 7.33 20.73
N PRO A 241 -11.03 8.25 20.34
CA PRO A 241 -11.32 9.66 20.10
C PRO A 241 -11.90 9.88 18.69
N HIS A 242 -12.69 10.92 18.55
CA HIS A 242 -13.13 11.50 17.28
C HIS A 242 -13.28 13.01 17.47
N PRO A 243 -13.32 13.84 16.41
CA PRO A 243 -13.50 15.28 16.57
C PRO A 243 -14.76 15.59 17.37
N SER A 244 -14.64 16.47 18.38
CA SER A 244 -15.78 16.90 19.21
C SER A 244 -16.88 17.61 18.39
N THR A 245 -16.53 18.10 17.20
CA THR A 245 -17.45 18.76 16.26
C THR A 245 -18.16 17.78 15.33
N ALA A 246 -17.79 16.48 15.33
CA ALA A 246 -18.43 15.49 14.48
C ALA A 246 -19.88 15.26 14.92
N SER A 247 -20.80 15.31 13.93
CA SER A 247 -22.21 15.01 14.19
C SER A 247 -22.38 13.51 14.47
N ALA A 248 -23.11 13.16 15.50
CA ALA A 248 -23.41 11.75 15.83
C ALA A 248 -24.04 10.98 14.65
N ALA A 249 -24.82 11.65 13.80
CA ALA A 249 -25.43 11.05 12.63
C ALA A 249 -24.40 10.69 11.52
N THR A 250 -23.19 11.25 11.55
CA THR A 250 -22.13 11.01 10.55
C THR A 250 -21.03 10.10 11.06
N LEU A 251 -21.10 9.66 12.31
CA LEU A 251 -20.15 8.72 12.88
C LEU A 251 -20.40 7.30 12.36
N VAL A 252 -19.36 6.69 11.82
CA VAL A 252 -19.41 5.33 11.27
C VAL A 252 -19.68 4.33 12.40
N PRO A 253 -20.70 3.47 12.27
CA PRO A 253 -21.01 2.48 13.28
C PRO A 253 -19.90 1.43 13.40
N ASN A 254 -19.87 0.74 14.54
CA ASN A 254 -18.92 -0.34 14.78
C ASN A 254 -18.95 -1.39 13.66
N GLN A 255 -17.78 -1.69 13.10
CA GLN A 255 -17.61 -2.74 12.12
C GLN A 255 -17.46 -4.10 12.82
N THR A 256 -17.94 -5.17 12.17
CA THR A 256 -17.96 -6.53 12.74
C THR A 256 -17.22 -7.57 11.90
N MET A 257 -16.70 -7.17 10.74
CA MET A 257 -15.83 -8.04 9.95
C MET A 257 -14.53 -8.34 10.71
N PRO A 258 -13.92 -9.52 10.50
CA PRO A 258 -12.69 -9.89 11.20
C PRO A 258 -11.52 -9.00 10.77
N THR A 259 -10.58 -8.81 11.69
CA THR A 259 -9.33 -8.09 11.47
C THR A 259 -8.13 -9.02 11.62
N ILE A 260 -6.96 -8.57 11.14
CA ILE A 260 -5.70 -9.28 11.39
C ILE A 260 -5.40 -9.37 12.90
N GLY A 261 -5.81 -8.37 13.70
CA GLY A 261 -5.69 -8.40 15.15
C GLY A 261 -6.51 -9.53 15.78
N ASP A 262 -7.69 -9.85 15.23
CA ASP A 262 -8.47 -11.01 15.65
C ASP A 262 -7.73 -12.31 15.37
N ARG A 263 -7.20 -12.47 14.14
CA ARG A 263 -6.45 -13.66 13.74
C ARG A 263 -5.20 -13.88 14.59
N LEU A 264 -4.47 -12.81 14.89
CA LEU A 264 -3.29 -12.87 15.77
C LEU A 264 -3.68 -13.28 17.20
N SER A 265 -4.73 -12.65 17.77
CA SER A 265 -5.22 -12.94 19.10
C SER A 265 -5.72 -14.38 19.24
N ASP A 266 -6.45 -14.90 18.23
CA ASP A 266 -6.96 -16.28 18.18
C ASP A 266 -5.83 -17.33 18.21
N LYS A 267 -4.62 -16.95 17.78
CA LYS A 267 -3.39 -17.77 17.81
C LYS A 267 -2.45 -17.41 18.95
N SER A 268 -2.86 -16.55 19.88
CA SER A 268 -2.03 -16.05 20.97
C SER A 268 -0.70 -15.42 20.50
N VAL A 269 -0.72 -14.83 19.29
CA VAL A 269 0.40 -14.04 18.75
C VAL A 269 0.24 -12.61 19.27
N SER A 270 1.25 -12.10 19.95
CA SER A 270 1.22 -10.75 20.53
C SER A 270 1.27 -9.68 19.42
N TRP A 271 0.46 -8.63 19.57
CA TRP A 271 0.42 -7.56 18.58
C TRP A 271 -0.09 -6.25 19.19
N ALA A 272 0.25 -5.13 18.54
CA ALA A 272 -0.33 -3.82 18.84
C ALA A 272 -0.30 -2.91 17.61
N TRP A 273 -1.20 -1.92 17.62
CA TRP A 273 -1.18 -0.77 16.75
C TRP A 273 -0.78 0.46 17.55
N TYR A 274 0.26 1.15 17.13
CA TYR A 274 0.83 2.32 17.76
C TYR A 274 0.59 3.56 16.91
N SER A 275 -0.20 4.51 17.43
CA SER A 275 -0.44 5.80 16.76
C SER A 275 0.21 6.93 17.54
N GLY A 276 0.99 7.77 16.87
CA GLY A 276 1.57 8.96 17.48
C GLY A 276 0.49 9.90 18.01
N GLY A 277 0.63 10.31 19.29
CA GLY A 277 -0.31 11.20 19.97
C GLY A 277 -1.63 10.57 20.42
N TRP A 278 -1.73 9.24 20.41
CA TRP A 278 -2.94 8.50 20.81
C TRP A 278 -3.39 8.82 22.24
N ASN A 279 -2.47 8.83 23.19
CA ASN A 279 -2.78 9.08 24.59
C ASN A 279 -3.35 10.48 24.82
N ASN A 280 -2.78 11.48 24.15
CA ASN A 280 -3.28 12.86 24.19
C ASN A 280 -4.68 12.99 23.58
N ALA A 281 -4.90 12.31 22.45
CA ALA A 281 -6.21 12.30 21.80
C ALA A 281 -7.29 11.64 22.66
N LEU A 282 -6.98 10.51 23.31
CA LEU A 282 -7.88 9.86 24.29
C LEU A 282 -8.18 10.74 25.49
N ALA A 283 -7.21 11.56 25.94
CA ALA A 283 -7.38 12.53 27.01
C ALA A 283 -8.17 13.78 26.59
N GLY A 284 -8.61 13.88 25.33
CA GLY A 284 -9.36 15.02 24.80
C GLY A 284 -8.51 16.23 24.40
N SER A 285 -7.20 16.06 24.26
CA SER A 285 -6.24 17.10 23.89
C SER A 285 -5.35 16.61 22.71
N PRO A 286 -5.95 16.27 21.54
CA PRO A 286 -5.19 15.81 20.39
C PRO A 286 -4.21 16.90 19.92
N ASP A 287 -3.06 16.47 19.38
CA ASP A 287 -2.17 17.35 18.65
C ASP A 287 -2.89 17.91 17.41
N ALA A 288 -2.49 19.09 16.93
CA ALA A 288 -3.10 19.74 15.77
C ALA A 288 -3.01 18.92 14.49
N THR A 289 -1.98 18.07 14.38
CA THR A 289 -1.74 17.19 13.24
C THR A 289 -2.23 15.75 13.47
N PHE A 290 -2.86 15.46 14.61
CA PHE A 290 -3.41 14.13 14.92
C PHE A 290 -4.58 13.80 14.00
N GLN A 291 -4.50 12.68 13.29
CA GLN A 291 -5.55 12.19 12.41
C GLN A 291 -6.28 11.01 13.06
N PHE A 292 -7.55 11.20 13.39
CA PHE A 292 -8.33 10.21 14.13
C PHE A 292 -8.46 8.86 13.42
N HIS A 293 -8.45 8.85 12.08
CA HIS A 293 -8.56 7.64 11.28
C HIS A 293 -7.24 6.86 11.18
N HIS A 294 -6.14 7.38 11.71
CA HIS A 294 -4.87 6.65 11.80
C HIS A 294 -4.86 5.54 12.86
N GLN A 295 -5.98 5.37 13.56
CA GLN A 295 -6.21 4.23 14.45
C GLN A 295 -7.37 3.38 13.91
N PRO A 296 -7.13 2.54 12.86
CA PRO A 296 -8.20 1.84 12.17
C PRO A 296 -8.97 0.85 13.03
N PHE A 297 -8.32 0.24 14.01
CA PHE A 297 -8.98 -0.71 14.91
C PHE A 297 -10.08 -0.07 15.77
N ALA A 298 -10.03 1.25 16.01
CA ALA A 298 -11.09 1.96 16.73
C ALA A 298 -12.46 1.91 16.03
N TYR A 299 -12.51 1.54 14.75
CA TYR A 299 -13.75 1.37 13.98
C TYR A 299 -14.45 0.03 14.22
N PHE A 300 -13.82 -0.92 14.93
CA PHE A 300 -14.34 -2.28 15.09
C PHE A 300 -14.91 -2.53 16.49
N ALA A 301 -16.04 -3.25 16.54
CA ALA A 301 -16.76 -3.56 17.77
C ALA A 301 -15.88 -4.21 18.84
N LYS A 302 -14.93 -5.05 18.44
CA LYS A 302 -14.00 -5.73 19.37
C LYS A 302 -13.09 -4.75 20.12
N TYR A 303 -12.75 -3.63 19.49
CA TYR A 303 -11.88 -2.59 20.05
C TYR A 303 -12.66 -1.30 20.40
N ALA A 304 -13.97 -1.43 20.62
CA ALA A 304 -14.83 -0.32 21.01
C ALA A 304 -14.49 0.21 22.42
N ASP A 305 -15.07 1.36 22.76
CA ASP A 305 -14.88 2.00 24.06
C ASP A 305 -15.23 1.05 25.22
N GLY A 306 -14.37 1.06 26.24
CA GLY A 306 -14.53 0.23 27.43
C GLY A 306 -14.04 -1.22 27.29
N THR A 307 -13.70 -1.70 26.08
CA THR A 307 -13.20 -3.07 25.89
C THR A 307 -11.76 -3.21 26.39
N GLN A 308 -11.42 -4.43 26.88
CA GLN A 308 -10.05 -4.75 27.26
C GLN A 308 -9.14 -4.77 26.03
N ALA A 309 -9.62 -5.29 24.90
CA ALA A 309 -8.86 -5.36 23.65
C ALA A 309 -8.39 -3.98 23.17
N LYS A 310 -9.23 -2.93 23.30
CA LYS A 310 -8.82 -1.55 23.02
C LYS A 310 -7.60 -1.13 23.86
N LYS A 311 -7.63 -1.41 25.17
CA LYS A 311 -6.55 -1.07 26.11
C LYS A 311 -5.27 -1.86 25.85
N ASP A 312 -5.41 -3.12 25.47
CA ASP A 312 -4.27 -4.02 25.29
C ASP A 312 -3.53 -3.76 23.98
N HIS A 313 -4.25 -3.40 22.91
CA HIS A 313 -3.70 -3.38 21.58
C HIS A 313 -3.58 -2.00 20.93
N LEU A 314 -4.35 -0.99 21.35
CA LEU A 314 -4.28 0.35 20.78
C LEU A 314 -3.44 1.25 21.68
N LYS A 315 -2.23 1.57 21.22
CA LYS A 315 -1.15 2.18 21.98
C LYS A 315 -0.68 3.50 21.37
N ASP A 316 0.10 4.24 22.12
CA ASP A 316 0.83 5.40 21.64
C ASP A 316 2.17 4.97 21.01
N GLU A 317 2.67 5.74 20.04
CA GLU A 317 3.99 5.53 19.45
C GLU A 317 5.13 5.55 20.49
N ALA A 318 4.99 6.34 21.55
CA ALA A 318 5.94 6.34 22.66
C ALA A 318 6.05 4.96 23.34
N ASP A 319 4.97 4.18 23.39
CA ASP A 319 4.99 2.81 23.92
C ASP A 319 5.76 1.87 22.96
N PHE A 320 5.69 2.09 21.64
CA PHE A 320 6.50 1.36 20.66
C PHE A 320 7.99 1.62 20.84
N ILE A 321 8.38 2.89 20.94
CA ILE A 321 9.78 3.28 21.12
C ILE A 321 10.34 2.64 22.39
N ALA A 322 9.61 2.74 23.51
CA ALA A 322 10.00 2.12 24.78
C ALA A 322 10.13 0.60 24.66
N ALA A 323 9.20 -0.07 23.96
CA ALA A 323 9.24 -1.52 23.77
C ALA A 323 10.41 -1.95 22.85
N ALA A 324 10.71 -1.20 21.78
CA ALA A 324 11.84 -1.47 20.90
C ALA A 324 13.18 -1.40 21.64
N GLN A 325 13.37 -0.32 22.43
CA GLN A 325 14.59 -0.11 23.21
C GLN A 325 14.75 -1.14 24.35
N ALA A 326 13.65 -1.56 24.97
CA ALA A 326 13.66 -2.56 26.04
C ALA A 326 13.71 -4.02 25.54
N GLY A 327 13.53 -4.28 24.21
CA GLY A 327 13.45 -5.63 23.67
C GLY A 327 12.16 -6.36 24.01
N THR A 328 11.06 -5.64 24.19
CA THR A 328 9.75 -6.17 24.54
C THR A 328 8.69 -5.95 23.44
N LEU A 329 9.15 -5.77 22.20
CA LEU A 329 8.24 -5.66 21.06
C LEU A 329 7.32 -6.88 20.96
N PRO A 330 6.03 -6.70 20.66
CA PRO A 330 5.18 -7.83 20.30
C PRO A 330 5.61 -8.47 18.99
N SER A 331 5.06 -9.63 18.69
CA SER A 331 5.36 -10.34 17.44
C SER A 331 4.96 -9.53 16.19
N VAL A 332 3.88 -8.73 16.27
CA VAL A 332 3.46 -7.83 15.19
C VAL A 332 3.20 -6.45 15.75
N SER A 333 3.89 -5.45 15.20
CA SER A 333 3.73 -4.04 15.52
C SER A 333 3.34 -3.27 14.26
N PHE A 334 2.24 -2.55 14.30
CA PHE A 334 1.91 -1.55 13.31
C PHE A 334 2.19 -0.17 13.91
N VAL A 335 2.95 0.66 13.24
CA VAL A 335 3.37 1.98 13.74
C VAL A 335 2.93 3.05 12.76
N LYS A 336 2.12 3.97 13.23
CA LYS A 336 1.65 5.13 12.49
C LYS A 336 2.15 6.40 13.18
N PRO A 337 3.17 7.07 12.63
CA PRO A 337 3.69 8.30 13.20
C PRO A 337 2.63 9.40 13.29
N LEU A 338 2.81 10.33 14.23
CA LEU A 338 1.99 11.53 14.32
C LEU A 338 2.06 12.32 13.01
N GLY A 339 1.00 13.04 12.65
CA GLY A 339 0.91 13.80 11.41
C GLY A 339 2.14 14.64 11.09
N LEU A 340 2.73 15.30 12.09
CA LEU A 340 3.95 16.09 11.94
C LEU A 340 5.16 15.27 11.42
N ASN A 341 5.15 13.94 11.64
CA ASN A 341 6.25 13.02 11.36
C ASN A 341 5.90 11.92 10.35
N ASN A 342 4.80 12.06 9.60
CA ASN A 342 4.31 11.02 8.71
C ASN A 342 4.47 11.32 7.21
N GLU A 343 5.06 12.48 6.87
CA GLU A 343 5.36 12.95 5.50
C GLU A 343 4.17 13.51 4.70
N HIS A 344 2.97 13.57 5.29
CA HIS A 344 1.77 14.02 4.57
C HIS A 344 1.89 15.46 4.05
N PRO A 345 1.80 15.70 2.73
CA PRO A 345 1.73 17.05 2.17
C PRO A 345 0.61 17.87 2.80
N GLY A 346 0.85 19.16 3.00
CA GLY A 346 -0.14 20.08 3.59
C GLY A 346 -0.02 20.28 5.10
N TYR A 347 0.72 19.44 5.84
CA TYR A 347 0.99 19.65 7.27
C TYR A 347 2.28 19.01 7.80
N ALA A 348 3.04 18.31 6.96
CA ALA A 348 4.34 17.76 7.32
C ALA A 348 5.38 18.03 6.23
N ALA A 349 6.62 18.25 6.64
CA ALA A 349 7.76 18.30 5.74
C ALA A 349 8.31 16.88 5.52
N LEU A 350 8.65 16.54 4.29
CA LEU A 350 9.16 15.22 3.91
C LEU A 350 10.37 14.79 4.75
N ASN A 351 11.37 15.69 4.88
CA ASN A 351 12.61 15.39 5.62
C ASN A 351 12.37 15.12 7.11
N ALA A 352 11.36 15.73 7.72
CA ALA A 352 11.02 15.49 9.12
C ALA A 352 10.50 14.06 9.31
N GLY A 353 9.59 13.61 8.45
CA GLY A 353 9.02 12.27 8.50
C GLY A 353 10.04 11.18 8.20
N GLU A 354 10.87 11.35 7.14
CA GLU A 354 11.94 10.39 6.84
C GLU A 354 12.98 10.28 7.97
N THR A 355 13.35 11.41 8.60
CA THR A 355 14.28 11.41 9.73
C THR A 355 13.69 10.65 10.93
N HIS A 356 12.44 10.92 11.26
CA HIS A 356 11.73 10.20 12.33
C HIS A 356 11.61 8.70 12.02
N THR A 357 11.32 8.36 10.77
CA THR A 357 11.27 6.96 10.33
C THR A 357 12.60 6.25 10.51
N ILE A 358 13.73 6.91 10.22
CA ILE A 358 15.08 6.38 10.46
C ILE A 358 15.31 6.15 11.97
N GLU A 359 14.83 7.03 12.83
CA GLU A 359 14.91 6.86 14.30
C GLU A 359 14.16 5.62 14.74
N LEU A 360 12.92 5.42 14.28
CA LEU A 360 12.11 4.22 14.59
C LEU A 360 12.79 2.93 14.09
N ILE A 361 13.35 2.95 12.86
CA ILE A 361 14.11 1.82 12.31
C ILE A 361 15.32 1.50 13.21
N ASN A 362 16.06 2.52 13.62
CA ASN A 362 17.24 2.36 14.45
C ASN A 362 16.89 1.84 15.86
N ASP A 363 15.80 2.28 16.46
CA ASP A 363 15.32 1.77 17.74
C ASP A 363 15.05 0.25 17.67
N VAL A 364 14.47 -0.24 16.58
CA VAL A 364 14.26 -1.67 16.39
C VAL A 364 15.58 -2.40 16.10
N LEU A 365 16.37 -1.95 15.11
CA LEU A 365 17.57 -2.67 14.66
C LEU A 365 18.68 -2.72 15.73
N ASN A 366 18.82 -1.65 16.52
CA ASN A 366 19.80 -1.58 17.59
C ASN A 366 19.28 -2.14 18.93
N GLY A 367 17.96 -2.34 19.04
CA GLY A 367 17.32 -2.96 20.19
C GLY A 367 17.50 -4.48 20.20
N PRO A 368 17.19 -5.12 21.34
CA PRO A 368 17.40 -6.57 21.52
C PRO A 368 16.61 -7.45 20.55
N ASN A 369 15.49 -6.95 20.00
CA ASN A 369 14.65 -7.65 19.02
C ASN A 369 15.16 -7.53 17.56
N GLY A 370 16.12 -6.65 17.26
CA GLY A 370 16.58 -6.37 15.89
C GLY A 370 17.17 -7.57 15.17
N LYS A 371 17.73 -8.53 15.90
CA LYS A 371 18.36 -9.75 15.32
C LYS A 371 17.38 -10.70 14.61
N ASP A 372 16.10 -10.63 14.93
CA ASP A 372 15.03 -11.48 14.40
C ASP A 372 13.77 -10.69 14.01
N ALA A 373 13.96 -9.38 13.76
CA ALA A 373 12.94 -8.47 13.27
C ALA A 373 12.97 -8.32 11.74
N VAL A 374 11.79 -8.13 11.17
CA VAL A 374 11.56 -7.60 9.83
C VAL A 374 10.83 -6.29 9.98
N ILE A 375 11.35 -5.23 9.38
CA ILE A 375 10.70 -3.92 9.32
C ILE A 375 10.23 -3.70 7.88
N ILE A 376 8.98 -3.31 7.70
CA ILE A 376 8.36 -2.93 6.44
C ILE A 376 8.01 -1.46 6.55
N VAL A 377 8.71 -0.60 5.81
CA VAL A 377 8.34 0.81 5.67
C VAL A 377 7.58 0.95 4.37
N THR A 378 6.35 1.45 4.44
CA THR A 378 5.50 1.67 3.26
C THR A 378 4.55 2.83 3.49
N TYR A 379 3.89 3.26 2.42
CA TYR A 379 2.94 4.36 2.42
C TYR A 379 1.52 3.79 2.28
N ASP A 380 0.57 4.49 2.86
CA ASP A 380 -0.84 4.08 2.85
C ASP A 380 -1.47 4.21 1.46
N GLU A 381 -1.13 5.28 0.73
CA GLU A 381 -1.56 5.52 -0.64
C GLU A 381 -0.65 6.57 -1.33
N ASN A 382 -0.95 6.91 -2.58
CA ASN A 382 -0.10 7.76 -3.42
C ASN A 382 -0.23 9.27 -3.17
N GLY A 383 -1.13 9.73 -2.31
CA GLY A 383 -1.35 11.15 -2.01
C GLY A 383 -1.84 11.98 -3.21
N GLY A 384 -2.44 11.36 -4.22
CA GLY A 384 -2.79 12.04 -5.46
C GLY A 384 -1.59 12.40 -6.34
N PHE A 385 -0.36 11.97 -5.99
CA PHE A 385 0.80 12.08 -6.85
C PHE A 385 0.76 11.02 -7.95
N TRP A 386 1.13 11.45 -9.12
CA TRP A 386 1.21 10.64 -10.31
C TRP A 386 2.34 9.60 -10.22
N ASP A 387 2.13 8.48 -10.90
CA ASP A 387 3.11 7.46 -11.17
C ASP A 387 3.00 7.03 -12.65
N HIS A 388 4.12 6.68 -13.29
CA HIS A 388 4.09 6.31 -14.70
C HIS A 388 3.55 4.90 -14.94
N VAL A 389 3.50 4.05 -13.91
CA VAL A 389 3.03 2.67 -14.01
C VAL A 389 1.56 2.57 -13.65
N ALA A 390 0.76 2.10 -14.58
CA ALA A 390 -0.65 1.83 -14.33
C ALA A 390 -0.82 0.68 -13.32
N PRO A 391 -1.74 0.80 -12.35
CA PRO A 391 -2.02 -0.30 -11.43
C PRO A 391 -2.67 -1.48 -12.17
N PRO A 392 -2.45 -2.72 -11.70
CA PRO A 392 -3.16 -3.87 -12.23
C PRO A 392 -4.66 -3.80 -11.86
N THR A 393 -5.51 -4.38 -12.71
CA THR A 393 -6.95 -4.48 -12.41
C THR A 393 -7.21 -5.78 -11.65
N ILE A 394 -7.65 -5.70 -10.40
CA ILE A 394 -7.97 -6.86 -9.57
C ILE A 394 -9.49 -6.91 -9.28
N ASP A 395 -10.04 -5.86 -8.68
CA ASP A 395 -11.46 -5.76 -8.36
C ASP A 395 -11.94 -4.29 -8.37
N LYS A 396 -13.19 -4.05 -7.92
CA LYS A 396 -13.76 -2.69 -7.86
C LYS A 396 -13.10 -1.76 -6.84
N TRP A 397 -12.30 -2.30 -5.93
CA TRP A 397 -11.67 -1.53 -4.87
C TRP A 397 -10.27 -1.04 -5.22
N GLY A 398 -9.58 -1.73 -6.12
CA GLY A 398 -8.21 -1.43 -6.48
C GLY A 398 -7.48 -2.59 -7.16
N PRO A 399 -6.14 -2.62 -7.05
CA PRO A 399 -5.30 -1.67 -6.31
C PRO A 399 -5.25 -0.28 -6.96
N GLY A 400 -4.84 0.69 -6.14
CA GLY A 400 -4.48 2.02 -6.63
C GLY A 400 -3.03 2.09 -7.09
N THR A 401 -2.50 3.30 -7.12
CA THR A 401 -1.17 3.64 -7.65
C THR A 401 -0.03 2.98 -6.84
N ARG A 402 1.18 2.87 -7.42
CA ARG A 402 2.35 2.37 -6.69
C ARG A 402 2.74 3.31 -5.54
N VAL A 403 3.17 2.68 -4.45
CA VAL A 403 3.77 3.37 -3.29
C VAL A 403 5.15 2.81 -2.98
N PRO A 404 6.08 3.59 -2.43
CA PRO A 404 7.38 3.08 -2.02
C PRO A 404 7.25 2.06 -0.90
N THR A 405 8.02 0.98 -0.97
CA THR A 405 8.08 -0.01 0.10
C THR A 405 9.51 -0.52 0.27
N ILE A 406 10.02 -0.46 1.49
CA ILE A 406 11.38 -0.91 1.83
C ILE A 406 11.27 -2.02 2.87
N ILE A 407 11.87 -3.17 2.59
CA ILE A 407 11.97 -4.30 3.51
C ILE A 407 13.35 -4.30 4.15
N ILE A 408 13.38 -4.22 5.49
CA ILE A 408 14.58 -3.94 6.27
C ILE A 408 14.76 -5.03 7.33
N GLY A 409 16.00 -5.37 7.63
CA GLY A 409 16.35 -6.29 8.70
C GLY A 409 17.33 -7.38 8.27
N PRO A 410 17.67 -8.29 9.18
CA PRO A 410 18.73 -9.29 8.93
C PRO A 410 18.36 -10.32 7.87
N PHE A 411 17.08 -10.49 7.57
CA PHE A 411 16.58 -11.43 6.56
C PHE A 411 16.30 -10.79 5.22
N ALA A 412 16.27 -9.46 5.11
CA ALA A 412 16.06 -8.76 3.85
C ALA A 412 17.26 -8.96 2.91
N LYS A 413 17.00 -9.10 1.62
CA LYS A 413 18.07 -9.05 0.61
C LYS A 413 18.76 -7.69 0.68
N GLN A 414 20.07 -7.69 0.46
CA GLN A 414 20.88 -6.48 0.56
C GLN A 414 21.11 -5.86 -0.81
N GLY A 415 20.96 -4.53 -0.91
CA GLY A 415 21.17 -3.79 -2.15
C GLY A 415 20.32 -4.31 -3.32
N TYR A 416 19.06 -4.66 -3.05
CA TYR A 416 18.20 -5.36 -4.00
C TYR A 416 16.97 -4.54 -4.36
N VAL A 417 16.68 -4.45 -5.65
CA VAL A 417 15.40 -3.92 -6.14
C VAL A 417 14.51 -5.11 -6.49
N ASP A 418 13.37 -5.21 -5.82
CA ASP A 418 12.39 -6.27 -6.04
C ASP A 418 11.28 -5.78 -6.98
N HIS A 419 11.25 -6.37 -8.18
CA HIS A 419 10.26 -6.06 -9.21
C HIS A 419 8.99 -6.91 -9.13
N THR A 420 8.87 -7.75 -8.08
CA THR A 420 7.68 -8.59 -7.89
C THR A 420 6.48 -7.71 -7.57
N GLN A 421 5.35 -8.01 -8.22
CA GLN A 421 4.11 -7.30 -7.93
C GLN A 421 3.61 -7.64 -6.53
N TYR A 422 3.45 -6.60 -5.71
CA TYR A 422 2.93 -6.64 -4.35
C TYR A 422 1.83 -5.59 -4.15
N GLU A 423 1.12 -5.69 -3.05
CA GLU A 423 0.18 -4.69 -2.59
C GLU A 423 0.15 -4.63 -1.06
N THR A 424 -0.54 -3.66 -0.46
CA THR A 424 -0.68 -3.53 1.00
C THR A 424 -1.09 -4.86 1.65
N LEU A 425 -1.98 -5.64 1.00
CA LEU A 425 -2.40 -6.96 1.49
C LEU A 425 -1.29 -8.03 1.42
N SER A 426 -0.20 -7.78 0.70
CA SER A 426 0.99 -8.64 0.76
C SER A 426 1.61 -8.67 2.15
N ILE A 427 1.44 -7.59 2.93
CA ILE A 427 1.85 -7.52 4.34
C ILE A 427 1.01 -8.49 5.18
N LEU A 428 -0.32 -8.49 4.98
CA LEU A 428 -1.21 -9.44 5.67
C LEU A 428 -0.87 -10.88 5.29
N SER A 429 -0.73 -11.17 4.01
CA SER A 429 -0.35 -12.50 3.52
C SER A 429 0.98 -12.98 4.11
N PHE A 430 1.97 -12.10 4.30
CA PHE A 430 3.22 -12.41 4.96
C PHE A 430 3.02 -12.77 6.44
N ILE A 431 2.28 -11.93 7.18
CA ILE A 431 1.95 -12.16 8.60
C ILE A 431 1.16 -13.46 8.77
N GLU A 432 0.15 -13.68 7.93
CA GLU A 432 -0.69 -14.87 7.96
C GLU A 432 0.12 -16.15 7.74
N LYS A 433 0.99 -16.15 6.74
CA LYS A 433 1.87 -17.29 6.46
C LYS A 433 2.88 -17.53 7.57
N ARG A 434 3.45 -16.45 8.15
CA ARG A 434 4.42 -16.58 9.24
C ARG A 434 3.84 -17.28 10.47
N TRP A 435 2.61 -17.00 10.83
CA TRP A 435 1.97 -17.56 12.03
C TRP A 435 0.86 -18.58 11.74
N GLY A 436 0.68 -18.98 10.49
CA GLY A 436 -0.34 -19.95 10.10
C GLY A 436 -1.76 -19.48 10.42
N LEU A 437 -2.03 -18.20 10.15
CA LEU A 437 -3.33 -17.58 10.38
C LEU A 437 -4.27 -17.89 9.21
N GLN A 438 -5.57 -17.85 9.48
CA GLN A 438 -6.57 -17.89 8.42
C GLN A 438 -6.66 -16.53 7.74
N PRO A 439 -6.64 -16.46 6.42
CA PRO A 439 -6.83 -15.21 5.69
C PRO A 439 -8.15 -14.52 6.08
N LEU A 440 -8.20 -13.21 5.87
CA LEU A 440 -9.41 -12.42 6.11
C LEU A 440 -10.39 -12.53 4.94
N THR A 441 -9.85 -12.50 3.71
CA THR A 441 -10.59 -12.54 2.45
C THR A 441 -9.85 -13.37 1.40
N ASP A 442 -10.45 -13.55 0.24
CA ASP A 442 -9.75 -14.19 -0.89
C ASP A 442 -8.64 -13.27 -1.45
N ARG A 443 -8.72 -11.96 -1.24
CA ARG A 443 -7.74 -11.03 -1.80
C ARG A 443 -6.39 -11.11 -1.08
N ASP A 444 -6.37 -11.04 0.26
CA ASP A 444 -5.14 -11.21 1.04
C ASP A 444 -4.58 -12.63 0.95
N LYS A 445 -5.44 -13.64 0.90
CA LYS A 445 -5.06 -15.04 0.63
C LYS A 445 -4.26 -15.20 -0.66
N ASN A 446 -4.64 -14.46 -1.71
CA ASN A 446 -4.02 -14.56 -3.04
C ASN A 446 -2.90 -13.54 -3.27
N ALA A 447 -2.70 -12.59 -2.35
CA ALA A 447 -1.63 -11.62 -2.43
C ALA A 447 -0.25 -12.29 -2.29
N ASN A 448 0.75 -11.80 -3.03
CA ASN A 448 2.14 -12.26 -2.91
C ASN A 448 2.67 -11.94 -1.50
N PRO A 449 3.22 -12.90 -0.74
CA PRO A 449 3.58 -12.72 0.66
C PRO A 449 5.01 -12.16 0.87
N LEU A 450 5.49 -11.25 0.03
CA LEU A 450 6.81 -10.60 0.12
C LEU A 450 8.03 -11.55 0.09
N GLN A 451 7.86 -12.84 -0.20
CA GLN A 451 8.94 -13.84 -0.06
C GLN A 451 10.18 -13.53 -0.90
N ASN A 452 10.02 -12.89 -2.07
CA ASN A 452 11.17 -12.58 -2.92
C ASN A 452 12.05 -11.45 -2.36
N ALA A 453 11.55 -10.66 -1.42
CA ALA A 453 12.32 -9.60 -0.74
C ALA A 453 13.33 -10.15 0.28
N PHE A 454 13.24 -11.44 0.62
CA PHE A 454 14.02 -12.04 1.69
C PHE A 454 15.07 -13.05 1.19
N ASN A 455 16.05 -13.27 2.03
CA ASN A 455 17.11 -14.25 1.88
C ASN A 455 17.13 -15.17 3.12
N PHE A 456 16.09 -16.01 3.22
CA PHE A 456 15.91 -16.95 4.33
C PHE A 456 16.86 -18.15 4.27
#